data_aeb14593531c76f9f6b46376707520f9
#
_entry.id   aeb14593531c76f9f6b46376707520f9
#
_cell.length_a   1.000
_cell.length_b   1.000
_cell.length_c   1.000
_cell.angle_alpha   90.00
_cell.angle_beta   90.00
_cell.angle_gamma   90.00
#
_symmetry.space_group_name_H-M   'P 1'
#
loop_
_entity.id
_entity.type
_entity.pdbx_description
1 polymer ?
#
loop_
_entity_poly.entity_id
_entity_poly.type
_entity_poly.pdbx_seq_one_letter_code
_entity_poly.pdbx_strand_id
1 'polypeptide(L)'
;MARTDWMIGGDRRTEAAERIYAAATDLVSRTGFENFSIDALAAVVHCAPATIYRNAGGKKAILEAVTMRMSARIVEAVRAAIENLQGADRVATAIAVALARIRAEPLGPLAMGSIQPNHDGEWLTDSAGVADLAEEIIGHGDPLAAQWLIRVTLALWYWPLKDRVAEYELVQRFVGPSTFLNSA
;
A
#
# COMPACT_ATOMS: atom_id res chain seq x y z
N MET A 1 -15.37 -17.50 39.65
CA MET A 1 -15.27 -18.07 38.27
C MET A 1 -15.94 -17.14 37.29
N ALA A 2 -15.25 -16.10 36.84
CA ALA A 2 -15.76 -15.22 35.72
C ALA A 2 -14.60 -14.37 35.20
N ARG A 3 -13.67 -14.98 34.44
CA ARG A 3 -12.53 -14.24 33.82
C ARG A 3 -12.26 -14.61 32.36
N THR A 4 -13.17 -15.28 31.66
CA THR A 4 -12.90 -15.78 30.32
C THR A 4 -13.73 -15.06 29.24
N ASP A 5 -14.67 -14.18 29.61
CA ASP A 5 -15.66 -13.66 28.67
C ASP A 5 -15.21 -12.39 27.91
N TRP A 6 -14.20 -11.67 28.40
CA TRP A 6 -13.71 -10.44 27.73
C TRP A 6 -12.78 -10.74 26.55
N MET A 7 -12.09 -11.89 26.54
CA MET A 7 -11.25 -12.30 25.40
C MET A 7 -12.07 -12.76 24.19
N ILE A 8 -13.21 -13.41 24.44
CA ILE A 8 -14.11 -13.89 23.36
C ILE A 8 -14.82 -12.72 22.66
N GLY A 9 -15.10 -11.64 23.36
CA GLY A 9 -15.70 -10.42 22.81
C GLY A 9 -14.76 -9.63 21.89
N GLY A 10 -13.46 -9.61 22.21
CA GLY A 10 -12.41 -8.99 21.39
C GLY A 10 -12.23 -9.71 20.06
N ASP A 11 -12.19 -11.02 20.08
CA ASP A 11 -11.98 -11.87 18.89
C ASP A 11 -13.12 -11.73 17.87
N ARG A 12 -14.36 -11.75 18.33
CA ARG A 12 -15.55 -11.56 17.48
C ARG A 12 -15.61 -10.17 16.84
N ARG A 13 -15.20 -9.13 17.57
CA ARG A 13 -15.17 -7.77 17.04
C ARG A 13 -14.11 -7.61 15.96
N THR A 14 -12.93 -8.17 16.18
CA THR A 14 -11.84 -8.20 15.21
C THR A 14 -12.25 -8.95 13.96
N GLU A 15 -12.85 -10.13 14.10
CA GLU A 15 -13.34 -10.93 12.98
C GLU A 15 -14.44 -10.20 12.18
N ALA A 16 -15.35 -9.51 12.87
CA ALA A 16 -16.38 -8.69 12.21
C ALA A 16 -15.76 -7.52 11.44
N ALA A 17 -14.76 -6.84 12.01
CA ALA A 17 -14.03 -5.76 11.35
C ALA A 17 -13.29 -6.28 10.10
N GLU A 18 -12.64 -7.43 10.19
CA GLU A 18 -11.96 -8.07 9.07
C GLU A 18 -12.89 -8.35 7.89
N ARG A 19 -14.09 -8.90 8.17
CA ARG A 19 -15.10 -9.15 7.14
C ARG A 19 -15.59 -7.84 6.49
N ILE A 20 -15.78 -6.80 7.29
CA ILE A 20 -16.18 -5.48 6.79
C ILE A 20 -15.09 -4.90 5.89
N TYR A 21 -13.80 -4.97 6.28
CA TYR A 21 -12.70 -4.47 5.49
C TYR A 21 -12.50 -5.25 4.19
N ALA A 22 -12.67 -6.57 4.20
CA ALA A 22 -12.61 -7.38 2.99
C ALA A 22 -13.71 -6.98 2.00
N ALA A 23 -14.96 -6.87 2.48
CA ALA A 23 -16.09 -6.43 1.67
C ALA A 23 -15.92 -4.99 1.17
N ALA A 24 -15.35 -4.10 1.98
CA ALA A 24 -15.02 -2.73 1.58
C ALA A 24 -13.98 -2.69 0.47
N THR A 25 -12.94 -3.53 0.55
CA THR A 25 -11.93 -3.67 -0.50
C THR A 25 -12.57 -4.07 -1.83
N ASP A 26 -13.42 -5.09 -1.83
CA ASP A 26 -14.14 -5.53 -3.02
C ASP A 26 -15.09 -4.48 -3.56
N LEU A 27 -15.80 -3.77 -2.69
CA LEU A 27 -16.72 -2.73 -3.10
C LEU A 27 -15.98 -1.56 -3.73
N VAL A 28 -14.91 -1.06 -3.08
CA VAL A 28 -14.08 0.03 -3.60
C VAL A 28 -13.43 -0.35 -4.93
N SER A 29 -12.98 -1.59 -5.09
CA SER A 29 -12.40 -2.10 -6.35
C SER A 29 -13.38 -2.03 -7.52
N ARG A 30 -14.67 -2.19 -7.25
CA ARG A 30 -15.73 -2.17 -8.27
C ARG A 30 -16.31 -0.78 -8.54
N THR A 31 -16.40 0.05 -7.53
CA THR A 31 -17.14 1.32 -7.59
C THR A 31 -16.27 2.56 -7.51
N GLY A 32 -15.02 2.43 -7.08
CA GLY A 32 -14.11 3.53 -6.79
C GLY A 32 -14.28 4.10 -5.38
N PHE A 33 -13.28 4.85 -4.94
CA PHE A 33 -13.28 5.53 -3.63
C PHE A 33 -14.38 6.58 -3.50
N GLU A 34 -14.68 7.29 -4.59
CA GLU A 34 -15.68 8.37 -4.60
C GLU A 34 -17.11 7.83 -4.37
N ASN A 35 -17.42 6.71 -5.00
CA ASN A 35 -18.74 6.09 -4.92
C ASN A 35 -18.91 5.18 -3.70
N PHE A 36 -17.85 4.98 -2.90
CA PHE A 36 -17.94 4.19 -1.68
C PHE A 36 -18.82 4.89 -0.63
N SER A 37 -19.81 4.17 -0.11
CA SER A 37 -20.65 4.61 0.99
C SER A 37 -20.85 3.53 2.04
N ILE A 38 -21.11 3.94 3.28
CA ILE A 38 -21.40 3.01 4.37
C ILE A 38 -22.70 2.24 4.11
N ASP A 39 -23.69 2.88 3.48
CA ASP A 39 -24.97 2.23 3.15
C ASP A 39 -24.79 1.14 2.09
N ALA A 40 -23.98 1.41 1.05
CA ALA A 40 -23.65 0.41 0.06
C ALA A 40 -22.86 -0.78 0.68
N LEU A 41 -21.91 -0.50 1.57
CA LEU A 41 -21.19 -1.53 2.31
C LEU A 41 -22.12 -2.34 3.22
N ALA A 42 -23.06 -1.68 3.93
CA ALA A 42 -24.03 -2.31 4.80
C ALA A 42 -24.93 -3.30 4.03
N ALA A 43 -25.32 -2.92 2.81
CA ALA A 43 -26.05 -3.81 1.91
C ALA A 43 -25.25 -5.04 1.51
N VAL A 44 -23.96 -4.86 1.20
CA VAL A 44 -23.05 -5.98 0.82
C VAL A 44 -22.82 -6.95 1.97
N VAL A 45 -22.58 -6.45 3.19
CA VAL A 45 -22.31 -7.30 4.37
C VAL A 45 -23.57 -7.72 5.11
N HIS A 46 -24.74 -7.34 4.62
CA HIS A 46 -26.06 -7.68 5.18
C HIS A 46 -26.19 -7.28 6.67
N CYS A 47 -25.77 -6.08 7.03
CA CYS A 47 -25.92 -5.56 8.39
C CYS A 47 -26.39 -4.10 8.41
N ALA A 48 -26.79 -3.61 9.58
CA ALA A 48 -27.15 -2.20 9.73
C ALA A 48 -25.89 -1.31 9.68
N PRO A 49 -25.96 -0.08 9.12
CA PRO A 49 -24.86 0.89 9.12
C PRO A 49 -24.25 1.12 10.51
N ALA A 50 -25.06 1.16 11.56
CA ALA A 50 -24.61 1.29 12.94
C ALA A 50 -23.65 0.14 13.38
N THR A 51 -23.81 -1.04 12.81
CA THR A 51 -22.93 -2.18 13.06
C THR A 51 -21.56 -1.96 12.43
N ILE A 52 -21.51 -1.37 11.24
CA ILE A 52 -20.25 -1.00 10.57
C ILE A 52 -19.52 0.06 11.40
N TYR A 53 -20.20 1.14 11.77
CA TYR A 53 -19.60 2.20 12.60
C TYR A 53 -19.01 1.67 13.90
N ARG A 54 -19.73 0.75 14.56
CA ARG A 54 -19.27 0.17 15.82
C ARG A 54 -18.06 -0.73 15.69
N ASN A 55 -17.93 -1.48 14.59
CA ASN A 55 -16.86 -2.49 14.41
C ASN A 55 -15.69 -2.02 13.57
N ALA A 56 -15.91 -1.16 12.58
CA ALA A 56 -14.90 -0.75 11.60
C ALA A 56 -14.72 0.78 11.50
N GLY A 57 -15.53 1.55 12.21
CA GLY A 57 -15.49 3.01 12.14
C GLY A 57 -16.27 3.59 10.95
N GLY A 58 -15.99 4.85 10.63
CA GLY A 58 -16.64 5.56 9.53
C GLY A 58 -15.93 5.35 8.18
N LYS A 59 -16.47 6.00 7.12
CA LYS A 59 -15.92 5.93 5.75
C LYS A 59 -14.41 6.14 5.70
N LYS A 60 -13.89 7.18 6.36
CA LYS A 60 -12.47 7.51 6.38
C LYS A 60 -11.64 6.36 6.96
N ALA A 61 -11.98 5.88 8.15
CA ALA A 61 -11.27 4.80 8.83
C ALA A 61 -11.26 3.49 8.01
N ILE A 62 -12.36 3.19 7.33
CA ILE A 62 -12.47 2.01 6.47
C ILE A 62 -11.57 2.16 5.24
N LEU A 63 -11.58 3.31 4.58
CA LEU A 63 -10.73 3.56 3.41
C LEU A 63 -9.24 3.56 3.78
N GLU A 64 -8.86 4.12 4.92
CA GLU A 64 -7.51 4.03 5.47
C GLU A 64 -7.09 2.57 5.69
N ALA A 65 -7.95 1.76 6.33
CA ALA A 65 -7.67 0.35 6.56
C ALA A 65 -7.54 -0.46 5.25
N VAL A 66 -8.38 -0.18 4.25
CA VAL A 66 -8.29 -0.79 2.91
C VAL A 66 -6.95 -0.45 2.25
N THR A 67 -6.57 0.81 2.28
CA THR A 67 -5.29 1.29 1.72
C THR A 67 -4.09 0.68 2.42
N MET A 68 -4.09 0.63 3.76
CA MET A 68 -3.02 -0.03 4.54
C MET A 68 -2.85 -1.51 4.18
N ARG A 69 -3.95 -2.23 3.98
CA ARG A 69 -3.91 -3.65 3.59
C ARG A 69 -3.36 -3.87 2.20
N MET A 70 -3.72 -2.98 1.27
CA MET A 70 -3.14 -3.00 -0.07
C MET A 70 -1.63 -2.75 -0.01
N SER A 71 -1.20 -1.73 0.71
CA SER A 71 0.23 -1.42 0.88
C SER A 71 1.00 -2.57 1.52
N ALA A 72 0.46 -3.21 2.56
CA ALA A 72 1.10 -4.34 3.21
C ALA A 72 1.34 -5.52 2.25
N ARG A 73 0.36 -5.84 1.39
CA ARG A 73 0.53 -6.90 0.36
C ARG A 73 1.60 -6.56 -0.66
N ILE A 74 1.72 -5.30 -1.04
CA ILE A 74 2.76 -4.84 -1.97
C ILE A 74 4.13 -4.95 -1.29
N VAL A 75 4.26 -4.48 -0.05
CA VAL A 75 5.48 -4.58 0.76
C VAL A 75 5.96 -6.03 0.88
N GLU A 76 5.07 -6.96 1.24
CA GLU A 76 5.38 -8.38 1.31
C GLU A 76 5.87 -8.96 -0.02
N ALA A 77 5.20 -8.63 -1.12
CA ALA A 77 5.59 -9.09 -2.44
C ALA A 77 6.97 -8.57 -2.87
N VAL A 78 7.28 -7.32 -2.52
CA VAL A 78 8.59 -6.72 -2.79
C VAL A 78 9.65 -7.41 -1.93
N ARG A 79 9.44 -7.56 -0.63
CA ARG A 79 10.38 -8.25 0.27
C ARG A 79 10.75 -9.65 -0.22
N ALA A 80 9.73 -10.43 -0.56
CA ALA A 80 9.96 -11.78 -1.11
C ALA A 80 10.79 -11.77 -2.40
N ALA A 81 10.57 -10.78 -3.28
CA ALA A 81 11.29 -10.70 -4.54
C ALA A 81 12.76 -10.27 -4.40
N ILE A 82 13.10 -9.52 -3.35
CA ILE A 82 14.45 -8.97 -3.14
C ILE A 82 15.27 -9.72 -2.09
N GLU A 83 14.73 -10.77 -1.48
CA GLU A 83 15.32 -11.48 -0.34
C GLU A 83 16.78 -11.88 -0.57
N ASN A 84 17.10 -12.36 -1.78
CA ASN A 84 18.43 -12.84 -2.14
C ASN A 84 19.20 -11.88 -3.06
N LEU A 85 18.73 -10.65 -3.24
CA LEU A 85 19.34 -9.65 -4.11
C LEU A 85 20.09 -8.60 -3.30
N GLN A 86 21.14 -8.04 -3.92
CA GLN A 86 21.95 -6.97 -3.33
C GLN A 86 22.22 -5.86 -4.35
N GLY A 87 22.65 -4.70 -3.86
CA GLY A 87 23.10 -3.61 -4.69
C GLY A 87 22.03 -3.11 -5.68
N ALA A 88 22.46 -2.75 -6.88
CA ALA A 88 21.60 -2.19 -7.92
C ALA A 88 20.45 -3.12 -8.34
N ASP A 89 20.69 -4.43 -8.38
CA ASP A 89 19.68 -5.42 -8.75
C ASP A 89 18.54 -5.50 -7.71
N ARG A 90 18.88 -5.36 -6.44
CA ARG A 90 17.90 -5.29 -5.34
C ARG A 90 16.96 -4.10 -5.53
N VAL A 91 17.52 -2.92 -5.78
CA VAL A 91 16.73 -1.68 -5.98
C VAL A 91 15.88 -1.78 -7.25
N ALA A 92 16.47 -2.21 -8.36
CA ALA A 92 15.75 -2.30 -9.63
C ALA A 92 14.58 -3.30 -9.55
N THR A 93 14.81 -4.46 -8.93
CA THR A 93 13.77 -5.47 -8.73
C THR A 93 12.68 -4.99 -7.79
N ALA A 94 13.05 -4.31 -6.70
CA ALA A 94 12.09 -3.74 -5.77
C ALA A 94 11.13 -2.77 -6.47
N ILE A 95 11.65 -1.82 -7.26
CA ILE A 95 10.84 -0.87 -8.02
C ILE A 95 9.97 -1.60 -9.04
N ALA A 96 10.54 -2.51 -9.81
CA ALA A 96 9.82 -3.24 -10.85
C ALA A 96 8.63 -4.03 -10.26
N VAL A 97 8.86 -4.75 -9.16
CA VAL A 97 7.81 -5.53 -8.47
C VAL A 97 6.77 -4.60 -7.84
N ALA A 98 7.19 -3.53 -7.17
CA ALA A 98 6.27 -2.54 -6.61
C ALA A 98 5.35 -1.97 -7.70
N LEU A 99 5.91 -1.51 -8.82
CA LEU A 99 5.15 -0.97 -9.95
C LEU A 99 4.21 -2.02 -10.55
N ALA A 100 4.66 -3.26 -10.73
CA ALA A 100 3.85 -4.33 -11.26
C ALA A 100 2.65 -4.63 -10.33
N ARG A 101 2.89 -4.68 -9.02
CA ARG A 101 1.84 -4.92 -8.01
C ARG A 101 0.85 -3.77 -7.92
N ILE A 102 1.34 -2.51 -7.82
CA ILE A 102 0.47 -1.33 -7.78
C ILE A 102 -0.44 -1.27 -9.02
N ARG A 103 0.11 -1.57 -10.19
CA ARG A 103 -0.65 -1.56 -11.46
C ARG A 103 -1.63 -2.71 -11.62
N ALA A 104 -1.35 -3.85 -10.99
CA ALA A 104 -2.24 -5.00 -10.98
C ALA A 104 -3.38 -4.87 -9.94
N GLU A 105 -3.21 -4.01 -8.93
CA GLU A 105 -4.25 -3.78 -7.93
C GLU A 105 -5.43 -3.01 -8.56
N PRO A 106 -6.66 -3.50 -8.38
CA PRO A 106 -7.86 -2.82 -8.92
C PRO A 106 -8.00 -1.38 -8.41
N LEU A 107 -7.44 -1.09 -7.24
CA LEU A 107 -7.47 0.23 -6.61
C LEU A 107 -6.34 1.15 -7.10
N GLY A 108 -5.33 0.63 -7.79
CA GLY A 108 -4.20 1.42 -8.27
C GLY A 108 -4.60 2.64 -9.11
N PRO A 109 -5.39 2.49 -10.18
CA PRO A 109 -5.86 3.61 -10.98
C PRO A 109 -6.76 4.59 -10.21
N LEU A 110 -7.53 4.08 -9.24
CA LEU A 110 -8.44 4.89 -8.43
C LEU A 110 -7.67 5.71 -7.38
N ALA A 111 -6.64 5.11 -6.79
CA ALA A 111 -5.72 5.82 -5.89
C ALA A 111 -5.00 6.95 -6.63
N MET A 112 -4.60 6.75 -7.90
CA MET A 112 -4.01 7.82 -8.73
C MET A 112 -4.94 9.02 -8.90
N GLY A 113 -6.23 8.79 -9.17
CA GLY A 113 -7.22 9.88 -9.33
C GLY A 113 -7.46 10.65 -8.03
N SER A 114 -7.22 10.03 -6.89
CA SER A 114 -7.42 10.61 -5.56
C SER A 114 -6.15 11.27 -4.99
N ILE A 115 -4.97 10.95 -5.52
CA ILE A 115 -3.70 11.57 -5.11
C ILE A 115 -3.56 12.91 -5.84
N GLN A 116 -3.92 13.99 -5.16
CA GLN A 116 -3.61 15.34 -5.63
C GLN A 116 -2.14 15.66 -5.30
N PRO A 117 -1.34 16.14 -6.28
CA PRO A 117 0.10 16.38 -6.07
C PRO A 117 0.44 17.34 -4.91
N ASN A 118 -0.53 18.07 -4.40
CA ASN A 118 -0.31 19.17 -3.48
C ASN A 118 -0.57 18.87 -1.99
N HIS A 119 -1.26 17.77 -1.63
CA HIS A 119 -1.61 17.50 -0.23
C HIS A 119 -1.66 16.03 0.18
N ASP A 120 -1.86 15.09 -0.75
CA ASP A 120 -2.19 13.71 -0.38
C ASP A 120 -1.05 12.69 -0.62
N GLY A 121 0.09 13.13 -1.15
CA GLY A 121 1.26 12.26 -1.34
C GLY A 121 2.02 11.95 -0.04
N GLU A 122 1.84 12.76 0.98
CA GLU A 122 2.52 12.60 2.27
C GLU A 122 2.14 11.30 2.98
N TRP A 123 0.90 10.86 2.88
CA TRP A 123 0.46 9.61 3.52
C TRP A 123 1.21 8.35 3.04
N LEU A 124 1.66 8.33 1.78
CA LEU A 124 2.47 7.22 1.24
C LEU A 124 3.91 7.31 1.74
N THR A 125 4.46 8.52 1.77
CA THR A 125 5.82 8.76 2.28
C THR A 125 5.89 8.63 3.80
N ASP A 126 4.79 8.91 4.50
CA ASP A 126 4.66 8.82 5.95
C ASP A 126 4.17 7.43 6.43
N SER A 127 3.82 6.53 5.50
CA SER A 127 3.51 5.16 5.85
C SER A 127 4.75 4.45 6.37
N ALA A 128 4.79 4.17 7.66
CA ALA A 128 5.94 3.53 8.32
C ALA A 128 6.38 2.26 7.57
N GLY A 129 5.44 1.41 7.13
CA GLY A 129 5.76 0.18 6.41
C GLY A 129 6.40 0.42 5.02
N VAL A 130 6.07 1.51 4.34
CA VAL A 130 6.68 1.88 3.05
C VAL A 130 8.06 2.50 3.28
N ALA A 131 8.20 3.35 4.29
CA ALA A 131 9.48 3.94 4.67
C ALA A 131 10.47 2.87 5.14
N ASP A 132 10.06 1.98 6.03
CA ASP A 132 10.86 0.85 6.51
C ASP A 132 11.34 -0.04 5.36
N LEU A 133 10.45 -0.34 4.40
CA LEU A 133 10.82 -1.11 3.21
C LEU A 133 11.85 -0.36 2.34
N ALA A 134 11.67 0.94 2.14
CA ALA A 134 12.60 1.74 1.34
C ALA A 134 13.98 1.79 2.00
N GLU A 135 14.07 1.96 3.31
CA GLU A 135 15.33 1.88 4.07
C GLU A 135 15.95 0.47 4.00
N GLU A 136 15.14 -0.58 4.10
CA GLU A 136 15.59 -1.96 3.95
C GLU A 136 16.16 -2.24 2.55
N ILE A 137 15.54 -1.70 1.49
CA ILE A 137 16.01 -1.85 0.10
C ILE A 137 17.38 -1.20 -0.09
N ILE A 138 17.58 -0.02 0.47
CA ILE A 138 18.82 0.75 0.38
C ILE A 138 19.93 0.13 1.23
N GLY A 139 19.56 -0.51 2.35
CA GLY A 139 20.50 -1.20 3.22
C GLY A 139 21.35 -0.30 4.11
N HIS A 140 21.03 0.98 4.21
CA HIS A 140 21.75 1.97 5.03
C HIS A 140 20.70 2.92 5.62
N GLY A 141 20.68 3.20 6.85
CA GLY A 141 19.73 4.12 7.48
C GLY A 141 19.83 5.57 6.95
N ASP A 142 19.63 5.75 5.63
CA ASP A 142 19.56 7.03 4.96
C ASP A 142 18.09 7.36 4.61
N PRO A 143 17.41 8.15 5.46
CA PRO A 143 16.02 8.51 5.24
C PRO A 143 15.79 9.34 3.97
N LEU A 144 16.78 10.09 3.50
CA LEU A 144 16.68 10.89 2.27
C LEU A 144 16.72 9.99 1.04
N ALA A 145 17.59 8.99 1.02
CA ALA A 145 17.65 8.00 -0.04
C ALA A 145 16.35 7.16 -0.09
N ALA A 146 15.81 6.79 1.07
CA ALA A 146 14.51 6.10 1.17
C ALA A 146 13.37 6.96 0.60
N GLN A 147 13.29 8.22 0.98
CA GLN A 147 12.31 9.15 0.45
C GLN A 147 12.46 9.39 -1.06
N TRP A 148 13.70 9.45 -1.55
CA TRP A 148 13.98 9.57 -2.98
C TRP A 148 13.49 8.34 -3.75
N LEU A 149 13.79 7.14 -3.25
CA LEU A 149 13.33 5.87 -3.84
C LEU A 149 11.81 5.81 -3.97
N ILE A 150 11.09 6.20 -2.92
CA ILE A 150 9.62 6.26 -2.93
C ILE A 150 9.14 7.24 -4.01
N ARG A 151 9.71 8.43 -4.09
CA ARG A 151 9.31 9.45 -5.08
C ARG A 151 9.58 9.01 -6.52
N VAL A 152 10.72 8.36 -6.77
CA VAL A 152 11.02 7.80 -8.09
C VAL A 152 10.01 6.71 -8.47
N THR A 153 9.69 5.82 -7.54
CA THR A 153 8.68 4.78 -7.77
C THR A 153 7.31 5.38 -8.08
N LEU A 154 6.89 6.39 -7.33
CA LEU A 154 5.65 7.11 -7.57
C LEU A 154 5.65 7.86 -8.91
N ALA A 155 6.78 8.48 -9.27
CA ALA A 155 6.93 9.15 -10.57
C ALA A 155 6.77 8.18 -11.73
N LEU A 156 7.40 7.01 -11.67
CA LEU A 156 7.27 5.96 -12.69
C LEU A 156 5.88 5.32 -12.71
N TRP A 157 5.20 5.29 -11.58
CA TRP A 157 3.81 4.86 -11.54
C TRP A 157 2.89 5.88 -12.22
N TYR A 158 3.07 7.16 -11.93
CA TYR A 158 2.25 8.26 -12.45
C TYR A 158 2.50 8.55 -13.94
N TRP A 159 3.77 8.48 -14.37
CA TRP A 159 4.21 8.64 -15.75
C TRP A 159 4.94 7.39 -16.26
N PRO A 160 4.20 6.31 -16.54
CA PRO A 160 4.82 5.05 -16.95
C PRO A 160 5.45 5.18 -18.34
N LEU A 161 6.55 4.50 -18.57
CA LEU A 161 7.04 4.27 -19.91
C LEU A 161 6.10 3.30 -20.64
N LYS A 162 5.95 3.49 -21.95
CA LYS A 162 5.12 2.59 -22.78
C LYS A 162 5.69 1.17 -22.83
N ASP A 163 7.02 1.08 -22.86
CA ASP A 163 7.75 -0.18 -22.86
C ASP A 163 8.26 -0.51 -21.44
N ARG A 164 7.86 -1.65 -20.92
CA ARG A 164 8.23 -2.14 -19.59
C ARG A 164 9.69 -2.57 -19.51
N VAL A 165 10.25 -3.07 -20.61
CA VAL A 165 11.66 -3.45 -20.66
C VAL A 165 12.52 -2.19 -20.58
N ALA A 166 12.19 -1.16 -21.36
CA ALA A 166 12.87 0.13 -21.28
C ALA A 166 12.70 0.81 -19.91
N GLU A 167 11.55 0.64 -19.24
CA GLU A 167 11.34 1.14 -17.88
C GLU A 167 12.28 0.45 -16.87
N TYR A 168 12.42 -0.86 -16.97
CA TYR A 168 13.35 -1.63 -16.11
C TYR A 168 14.82 -1.25 -16.37
N GLU A 169 15.21 -1.14 -17.64
CA GLU A 169 16.56 -0.69 -18.02
C GLU A 169 16.87 0.72 -17.51
N LEU A 170 15.90 1.63 -17.57
CA LEU A 170 16.01 2.98 -17.02
C LEU A 170 16.27 2.92 -15.51
N VAL A 171 15.53 2.11 -14.78
CA VAL A 171 15.70 1.95 -13.34
C VAL A 171 17.07 1.34 -13.02
N GLN A 172 17.47 0.27 -13.71
CA GLN A 172 18.78 -0.34 -13.51
C GLN A 172 19.93 0.64 -13.78
N ARG A 173 19.82 1.44 -14.82
CA ARG A 173 20.92 2.31 -15.27
C ARG A 173 21.06 3.58 -14.41
N PHE A 174 19.97 4.17 -13.98
CA PHE A 174 19.99 5.50 -13.37
C PHE A 174 19.59 5.53 -11.89
N VAL A 175 18.85 4.55 -11.42
CA VAL A 175 18.39 4.49 -10.03
C VAL A 175 19.30 3.61 -9.19
N GLY A 176 19.61 2.40 -9.66
CA GLY A 176 20.43 1.44 -8.92
C GLY A 176 21.80 2.01 -8.52
N PRO A 177 22.61 2.52 -9.43
CA PRO A 177 23.94 3.05 -9.10
C PRO A 177 23.92 4.28 -8.19
N SER A 178 22.97 5.20 -8.38
CA SER A 178 22.88 6.44 -7.60
C SER A 178 22.58 6.21 -6.13
N THR A 179 21.92 5.11 -5.81
CA THR A 179 21.54 4.76 -4.43
C THR A 179 22.75 4.33 -3.58
N PHE A 180 23.89 3.99 -4.21
CA PHE A 180 25.07 3.47 -3.52
C PHE A 180 26.30 4.38 -3.60
N LEU A 181 26.23 5.55 -4.24
CA LEU A 181 27.35 6.45 -4.43
C LEU A 181 27.84 7.13 -3.13
N ASN A 182 27.08 7.09 -2.04
CA ASN A 182 27.42 7.70 -0.77
C ASN A 182 27.96 6.70 0.28
N SER A 183 28.34 5.48 -0.13
CA SER A 183 28.81 4.42 0.78
C SER A 183 30.34 4.25 0.76
N ALA A 184 31.09 5.29 0.34
CA ALA A 184 32.57 5.32 0.34
C ALA A 184 33.09 6.31 1.36
#